data_0a46fece9403e38f9c890d0df73dd378
#
_entry.id   0a46fece9403e38f9c890d0df73dd378
#
_cell.length_a   1.000
_cell.length_b   1.000
_cell.length_c   1.000
_cell.angle_alpha   90.00
_cell.angle_beta   90.00
_cell.angle_gamma   90.00
#
_symmetry.space_group_name_H-M   'P 1'
#
loop_
_entity.id
_entity.type
_entity.pdbx_description
1 polymer ?
#
loop_
_entity_poly.entity_id
_entity_poly.type
_entity_poly.pdbx_seq_one_letter_code
_entity_poly.pdbx_strand_id
1 'polypeptide(L)'
;SSDEAKEIALKQLQRLEGIKIDGLVIYDLQDESNRNSNNRTFEFVRTINPEIYAKDYLQNRYEAVIYKAVGNYNRDEFRDFLLTYNSAISVFVGASSANDTPKLSLNEAYKMKKEIANSLTLGGICIPERHMKKHNEDLRVASKRLKGCEFFITQAVYDIETAKRFLDDFAALGIKNTPIIFTFTPCGNEK
;
A
#
# COMPACT_ATOMS: atom_id res chain seq x y z
N SER A 1 -20.69 12.65 -3.86
CA SER A 1 -21.51 11.99 -4.89
C SER A 1 -20.63 11.36 -5.98
N SER A 2 -21.19 10.48 -6.81
CA SER A 2 -20.45 9.87 -7.94
C SER A 2 -19.93 10.93 -8.92
N ASP A 3 -20.66 12.01 -9.13
CA ASP A 3 -20.29 13.08 -10.06
C ASP A 3 -19.16 13.93 -9.50
N GLU A 4 -19.15 14.20 -8.21
CA GLU A 4 -18.05 14.88 -7.54
C GLU A 4 -16.74 14.06 -7.63
N ALA A 5 -16.80 12.75 -7.45
CA ALA A 5 -15.64 11.87 -7.60
C ALA A 5 -15.10 11.88 -9.03
N LYS A 6 -15.97 11.93 -10.05
CA LYS A 6 -15.57 12.07 -11.47
C LYS A 6 -14.88 13.40 -11.73
N GLU A 7 -15.42 14.48 -11.19
CA GLU A 7 -14.82 15.80 -11.33
C GLU A 7 -13.41 15.86 -10.71
N ILE A 8 -13.25 15.29 -9.51
CA ILE A 8 -11.95 15.18 -8.84
C ILE A 8 -10.97 14.37 -9.69
N ALA A 9 -11.39 13.23 -10.21
CA ALA A 9 -10.57 12.37 -11.05
C ALA A 9 -10.11 13.09 -12.34
N LEU A 10 -11.01 13.81 -13.00
CA LEU A 10 -10.68 14.61 -14.19
C LEU A 10 -9.63 15.69 -13.87
N LYS A 11 -9.79 16.40 -12.75
CA LYS A 11 -8.80 17.39 -12.30
C LYS A 11 -7.44 16.75 -11.99
N GLN A 12 -7.42 15.55 -11.42
CA GLN A 12 -6.18 14.81 -11.19
C GLN A 12 -5.51 14.44 -12.52
N LEU A 13 -6.26 13.88 -13.47
CA LEU A 13 -5.73 13.53 -14.79
C LEU A 13 -5.15 14.75 -15.51
N GLN A 14 -5.84 15.89 -15.47
CA GLN A 14 -5.35 17.14 -16.05
C GLN A 14 -4.03 17.62 -15.42
N ARG A 15 -3.89 17.49 -14.09
CA ARG A 15 -2.64 17.85 -13.38
C ARG A 15 -1.46 16.95 -13.72
N LEU A 16 -1.72 15.73 -14.13
CA LEU A 16 -0.71 14.75 -14.52
C LEU A 16 -0.36 14.84 -16.02
N GLU A 17 -1.14 15.58 -16.79
CA GLU A 17 -0.90 15.73 -18.22
C GLU A 17 0.47 16.39 -18.49
N GLY A 18 1.27 15.75 -19.33
CA GLY A 18 2.64 16.18 -19.63
C GLY A 18 3.69 15.82 -18.59
N ILE A 19 3.31 15.26 -17.46
CA ILE A 19 4.26 14.74 -16.45
C ILE A 19 4.62 13.30 -16.80
N LYS A 20 5.91 13.01 -16.93
CA LYS A 20 6.40 11.66 -17.16
C LYS A 20 6.37 10.87 -15.84
N ILE A 21 5.44 9.95 -15.74
CA ILE A 21 5.29 9.01 -14.59
C ILE A 21 5.11 7.60 -15.12
N ASP A 22 5.57 6.60 -14.36
CA ASP A 22 5.44 5.18 -14.71
C ASP A 22 4.06 4.62 -14.29
N GLY A 23 3.45 5.17 -13.25
CA GLY A 23 2.16 4.73 -12.76
C GLY A 23 1.67 5.51 -11.55
N LEU A 24 0.55 5.06 -11.00
CA LEU A 24 -0.10 5.66 -9.83
C LEU A 24 -0.27 4.62 -8.73
N VAL A 25 0.00 5.03 -7.49
CA VAL A 25 -0.37 4.25 -6.31
C VAL A 25 -1.72 4.74 -5.81
N ILE A 26 -2.71 3.85 -5.80
CA ILE A 26 -4.08 4.18 -5.39
C ILE A 26 -4.36 3.50 -4.06
N TYR A 27 -4.60 4.32 -3.03
CA TYR A 27 -4.70 3.88 -1.65
C TYR A 27 -6.12 3.44 -1.27
N ASP A 28 -6.19 2.29 -0.59
CA ASP A 28 -7.34 1.88 0.22
C ASP A 28 -7.09 2.36 1.65
N LEU A 29 -7.89 3.32 2.11
CA LEU A 29 -7.69 3.90 3.42
C LEU A 29 -8.30 3.04 4.53
N GLN A 30 -7.56 2.92 5.62
CA GLN A 30 -8.02 2.30 6.85
C GLN A 30 -8.51 3.35 7.84
N ASP A 31 -9.49 2.99 8.65
CA ASP A 31 -9.81 3.78 9.82
C ASP A 31 -8.71 3.62 10.88
N GLU A 32 -7.94 4.67 11.09
CA GLU A 32 -6.88 4.74 12.09
C GLU A 32 -7.32 5.48 13.37
N SER A 33 -8.61 5.67 13.59
CA SER A 33 -9.15 6.43 14.73
C SER A 33 -8.68 5.86 16.08
N ASN A 34 -8.45 4.54 16.13
CA ASN A 34 -7.97 3.85 17.33
C ASN A 34 -6.43 3.86 17.50
N ARG A 35 -5.68 4.43 16.56
CA ARG A 35 -4.21 4.40 16.60
C ARG A 35 -3.60 5.44 17.52
N ASN A 36 -4.22 6.60 17.62
CA ASN A 36 -3.77 7.71 18.44
C ASN A 36 -4.91 8.20 19.34
N SER A 37 -4.61 8.57 20.59
CA SER A 37 -5.57 9.13 21.54
C SER A 37 -6.09 10.54 21.15
N ASN A 38 -5.62 11.09 20.05
CA ASN A 38 -6.07 12.39 19.56
C ASN A 38 -7.34 12.22 18.73
N ASN A 39 -8.40 12.92 19.11
CA ASN A 39 -9.62 12.99 18.32
C ASN A 39 -9.31 13.54 16.93
N ARG A 40 -9.80 12.86 15.89
CA ARG A 40 -9.73 13.40 14.53
C ARG A 40 -10.63 14.62 14.41
N THR A 41 -10.18 15.59 13.63
CA THR A 41 -10.97 16.80 13.32
C THR A 41 -12.18 16.46 12.43
N PHE A 42 -12.12 15.34 11.69
CA PHE A 42 -13.16 14.87 10.77
C PHE A 42 -13.41 13.37 10.98
N GLU A 43 -14.66 12.93 10.80
CA GLU A 43 -15.00 11.52 10.81
C GLU A 43 -14.31 10.79 9.64
N PHE A 44 -13.97 9.51 9.87
CA PHE A 44 -13.44 8.67 8.82
C PHE A 44 -14.54 8.35 7.80
N VAL A 45 -14.27 8.67 6.55
CA VAL A 45 -15.13 8.30 5.43
C VAL A 45 -14.39 7.30 4.57
N ARG A 46 -14.97 6.12 4.36
CA ARG A 46 -14.41 5.11 3.46
C ARG A 46 -14.33 5.66 2.04
N THR A 47 -13.18 5.54 1.43
CA THR A 47 -12.96 5.92 0.03
C THR A 47 -13.55 4.90 -0.95
N ILE A 48 -13.68 5.29 -2.21
CA ILE A 48 -13.99 4.36 -3.31
C ILE A 48 -12.90 3.29 -3.36
N ASN A 49 -13.28 2.04 -3.61
CA ASN A 49 -12.31 0.97 -3.76
C ASN A 49 -11.28 1.33 -4.84
N PRO A 50 -9.97 1.17 -4.56
CA PRO A 50 -8.89 1.62 -5.46
C PRO A 50 -8.99 1.07 -6.87
N GLU A 51 -9.37 -0.20 -7.01
CA GLU A 51 -9.53 -0.85 -8.31
C GLU A 51 -10.69 -0.25 -9.12
N ILE A 52 -11.79 0.13 -8.45
CA ILE A 52 -12.92 0.81 -9.08
C ILE A 52 -12.49 2.23 -9.48
N TYR A 53 -11.76 2.91 -8.61
CA TYR A 53 -11.28 4.26 -8.89
C TYR A 53 -10.32 4.27 -10.10
N ALA A 54 -9.38 3.32 -10.18
CA ALA A 54 -8.49 3.17 -11.32
C ALA A 54 -9.25 2.96 -12.63
N LYS A 55 -10.22 2.04 -12.63
CA LYS A 55 -10.95 1.64 -13.83
C LYS A 55 -11.97 2.68 -14.26
N ASP A 56 -12.89 3.04 -13.36
CA ASP A 56 -14.11 3.78 -13.72
C ASP A 56 -13.92 5.30 -13.69
N TYR A 57 -12.96 5.78 -12.90
CA TYR A 57 -12.70 7.21 -12.74
C TYR A 57 -11.42 7.66 -13.44
N LEU A 58 -10.30 6.94 -13.29
CA LEU A 58 -9.04 7.24 -13.98
C LEU A 58 -8.96 6.58 -15.36
N GLN A 59 -9.95 5.75 -15.75
CA GLN A 59 -10.06 5.12 -17.06
C GLN A 59 -8.82 4.30 -17.45
N ASN A 60 -8.12 3.75 -16.48
CA ASN A 60 -6.86 3.00 -16.66
C ASN A 60 -5.82 3.74 -17.53
N ARG A 61 -5.78 5.07 -17.46
CA ARG A 61 -4.82 5.87 -18.26
C ARG A 61 -3.37 5.68 -17.83
N TYR A 62 -3.16 5.22 -16.62
CA TYR A 62 -1.84 4.94 -16.03
C TYR A 62 -1.83 3.54 -15.45
N GLU A 63 -0.65 2.92 -15.43
CA GLU A 63 -0.44 1.71 -14.65
C GLU A 63 -0.78 1.98 -13.19
N ALA A 64 -1.53 1.08 -12.55
CA ALA A 64 -2.02 1.30 -11.20
C ALA A 64 -1.49 0.24 -10.24
N VAL A 65 -0.88 0.69 -9.14
CA VAL A 65 -0.60 -0.14 -7.98
C VAL A 65 -1.77 -0.02 -7.01
N ILE A 66 -2.52 -1.09 -6.86
CA ILE A 66 -3.73 -1.13 -6.03
C ILE A 66 -3.38 -1.49 -4.59
N TYR A 67 -3.51 -0.56 -3.67
CA TYR A 67 -3.43 -0.87 -2.24
C TYR A 67 -4.70 -1.56 -1.78
N LYS A 68 -4.54 -2.64 -1.01
CA LYS A 68 -5.67 -3.35 -0.38
C LYS A 68 -5.43 -3.44 1.12
N ALA A 69 -6.21 -2.69 1.87
CA ALA A 69 -6.29 -2.78 3.32
C ALA A 69 -7.05 -4.06 3.69
N VAL A 70 -6.37 -5.19 3.73
CA VAL A 70 -6.99 -6.52 3.79
C VAL A 70 -7.93 -6.70 4.98
N GLY A 71 -7.67 -6.02 6.09
CA GLY A 71 -8.53 -6.04 7.28
C GLY A 71 -9.93 -5.46 7.08
N ASN A 72 -10.16 -4.67 6.02
CA ASN A 72 -11.46 -4.09 5.68
C ASN A 72 -12.41 -5.09 5.01
N TYR A 73 -11.88 -6.20 4.50
CA TYR A 73 -12.59 -7.16 3.67
C TYR A 73 -12.81 -8.47 4.40
N ASN A 74 -13.98 -9.08 4.22
CA ASN A 74 -14.18 -10.47 4.58
C ASN A 74 -13.52 -11.40 3.52
N ARG A 75 -13.55 -12.71 3.78
CA ARG A 75 -12.88 -13.70 2.94
C ARG A 75 -13.47 -13.75 1.53
N ASP A 76 -14.78 -13.62 1.39
CA ASP A 76 -15.46 -13.71 0.09
C ASP A 76 -15.21 -12.45 -0.74
N GLU A 77 -15.35 -11.27 -0.15
CA GLU A 77 -15.02 -9.99 -0.79
C GLU A 77 -13.56 -9.96 -1.31
N PHE A 78 -12.63 -10.48 -0.50
CA PHE A 78 -11.22 -10.52 -0.89
C PHE A 78 -10.95 -11.57 -1.97
N ARG A 79 -11.65 -12.71 -1.93
CA ARG A 79 -11.60 -13.72 -2.98
C ARG A 79 -12.09 -13.17 -4.31
N ASP A 80 -13.20 -12.45 -4.33
CA ASP A 80 -13.76 -11.84 -5.54
C ASP A 80 -12.78 -10.83 -6.15
N PHE A 81 -12.11 -10.03 -5.29
CA PHE A 81 -11.02 -9.16 -5.73
C PHE A 81 -9.89 -9.96 -6.40
N LEU A 82 -9.40 -11.03 -5.79
CA LEU A 82 -8.32 -11.85 -6.33
C LEU A 82 -8.69 -12.52 -7.67
N LEU A 83 -9.92 -12.97 -7.83
CA LEU A 83 -10.40 -13.58 -9.07
C LEU A 83 -10.52 -12.54 -10.19
N THR A 84 -11.04 -11.36 -9.86
CA THR A 84 -11.31 -10.29 -10.84
C THR A 84 -10.02 -9.60 -11.29
N TYR A 85 -9.07 -9.39 -10.37
CA TYR A 85 -7.84 -8.62 -10.58
C TYR A 85 -6.58 -9.48 -10.47
N ASN A 86 -6.64 -10.72 -10.94
CA ASN A 86 -5.58 -11.72 -10.82
C ASN A 86 -4.26 -11.40 -11.53
N SER A 87 -4.24 -10.40 -12.40
CA SER A 87 -3.04 -9.89 -13.09
C SER A 87 -2.66 -8.45 -12.69
N ALA A 88 -3.29 -7.89 -11.66
CA ALA A 88 -2.99 -6.54 -11.19
C ALA A 88 -1.66 -6.49 -10.43
N ILE A 89 -1.12 -5.27 -10.31
CA ILE A 89 -0.06 -4.95 -9.34
C ILE A 89 -0.77 -4.48 -8.05
N SER A 90 -0.54 -5.17 -6.95
CA SER A 90 -1.23 -4.84 -5.69
C SER A 90 -0.31 -4.89 -4.48
N VAL A 91 -0.56 -4.04 -3.51
CA VAL A 91 0.12 -4.03 -2.21
C VAL A 91 -0.88 -4.38 -1.13
N PHE A 92 -0.63 -5.46 -0.39
CA PHE A 92 -1.48 -5.83 0.74
C PHE A 92 -1.00 -5.16 2.01
N VAL A 93 -1.93 -4.50 2.69
CA VAL A 93 -1.69 -3.76 3.93
C VAL A 93 -2.47 -4.43 5.06
N GLY A 94 -1.76 -4.77 6.13
CA GLY A 94 -2.35 -5.35 7.34
C GLY A 94 -3.03 -4.31 8.22
N ALA A 95 -3.57 -4.74 9.35
CA ALA A 95 -4.19 -3.86 10.34
C ALA A 95 -3.25 -2.75 10.79
N SER A 96 -3.79 -1.57 11.03
CA SER A 96 -3.05 -0.37 11.44
C SER A 96 -2.54 -0.45 12.88
N SER A 97 -3.23 -1.19 13.73
CA SER A 97 -2.96 -1.35 15.16
C SER A 97 -3.05 -2.83 15.58
N ALA A 98 -2.32 -3.18 16.62
CA ALA A 98 -2.43 -4.50 17.26
C ALA A 98 -3.78 -4.72 17.97
N ASN A 99 -4.49 -3.63 18.27
CA ASN A 99 -5.81 -3.66 18.91
C ASN A 99 -6.96 -3.81 17.91
N ASP A 100 -6.68 -3.70 16.61
CA ASP A 100 -7.69 -3.89 15.59
C ASP A 100 -7.96 -5.37 15.39
N THR A 101 -9.23 -5.74 15.31
CA THR A 101 -9.69 -7.07 14.92
C THR A 101 -10.00 -7.08 13.43
N PRO A 102 -9.03 -7.37 12.55
CA PRO A 102 -9.27 -7.36 11.11
C PRO A 102 -10.22 -8.49 10.72
N LYS A 103 -11.10 -8.25 9.75
CA LYS A 103 -11.96 -9.29 9.18
C LYS A 103 -11.16 -10.37 8.47
N LEU A 104 -10.01 -9.99 7.89
CA LEU A 104 -9.05 -10.89 7.26
C LEU A 104 -7.64 -10.52 7.68
N SER A 105 -6.85 -11.49 8.11
CA SER A 105 -5.45 -11.27 8.45
C SER A 105 -4.57 -11.17 7.20
N LEU A 106 -3.45 -10.45 7.31
CA LEU A 106 -2.48 -10.34 6.21
C LEU A 106 -1.89 -11.71 5.81
N ASN A 107 -1.71 -12.61 6.77
CA ASN A 107 -1.20 -13.97 6.49
C ASN A 107 -2.21 -14.80 5.69
N GLU A 108 -3.49 -14.70 5.99
CA GLU A 108 -4.55 -15.34 5.21
C GLU A 108 -4.63 -14.75 3.80
N ALA A 109 -4.54 -13.42 3.66
CA ALA A 109 -4.51 -12.77 2.37
C ALA A 109 -3.37 -13.26 1.48
N TYR A 110 -2.16 -13.46 2.03
CA TYR A 110 -1.03 -14.03 1.29
C TYR A 110 -1.28 -15.47 0.84
N LYS A 111 -1.90 -16.30 1.70
CA LYS A 111 -2.28 -17.68 1.33
C LYS A 111 -3.31 -17.68 0.21
N MET A 112 -4.36 -16.87 0.34
CA MET A 112 -5.40 -16.74 -0.68
C MET A 112 -4.83 -16.28 -2.03
N LYS A 113 -3.93 -15.29 -2.03
CA LYS A 113 -3.24 -14.84 -3.25
C LYS A 113 -2.49 -15.98 -3.92
N LYS A 114 -1.74 -16.75 -3.16
CA LYS A 114 -0.98 -17.90 -3.68
C LYS A 114 -1.87 -18.99 -4.27
N GLU A 115 -3.06 -19.20 -3.72
CA GLU A 115 -4.00 -20.23 -4.17
C GLU A 115 -4.84 -19.78 -5.37
N ILE A 116 -5.22 -18.48 -5.43
CA ILE A 116 -6.25 -17.98 -6.34
C ILE A 116 -5.66 -17.13 -7.47
N ALA A 117 -4.66 -16.29 -7.18
CA ALA A 117 -4.18 -15.24 -8.07
C ALA A 117 -2.66 -15.28 -8.27
N ASN A 118 -2.15 -16.36 -8.85
CA ASN A 118 -0.70 -16.53 -9.05
C ASN A 118 -0.07 -15.44 -9.92
N SER A 119 -0.81 -14.89 -10.88
CA SER A 119 -0.33 -13.85 -11.81
C SER A 119 -0.38 -12.45 -11.25
N LEU A 120 -1.01 -12.24 -10.06
CA LEU A 120 -1.01 -10.95 -9.38
C LEU A 120 0.40 -10.65 -8.88
N THR A 121 0.95 -9.50 -9.29
CA THR A 121 2.23 -9.01 -8.77
C THR A 121 2.02 -8.39 -7.39
N LEU A 122 2.55 -9.04 -6.37
CA LEU A 122 2.32 -8.66 -4.98
C LEU A 122 3.45 -7.81 -4.42
N GLY A 123 3.11 -6.63 -3.94
CA GLY A 123 3.99 -5.78 -3.13
C GLY A 123 3.67 -5.83 -1.64
N GLY A 124 4.60 -5.34 -0.85
CA GLY A 124 4.45 -5.16 0.59
C GLY A 124 4.85 -3.77 1.05
N ILE A 125 4.46 -3.41 2.27
CA ILE A 125 4.88 -2.16 2.92
C ILE A 125 6.19 -2.39 3.66
N CYS A 126 7.08 -1.42 3.53
CA CYS A 126 8.33 -1.28 4.27
C CYS A 126 8.33 0.05 5.05
N ILE A 127 8.85 0.05 6.27
CA ILE A 127 8.88 1.24 7.14
C ILE A 127 10.29 1.42 7.68
N PRO A 128 11.19 2.10 6.92
CA PRO A 128 12.58 2.30 7.34
C PRO A 128 12.72 2.91 8.73
N GLU A 129 11.87 3.89 9.09
CA GLU A 129 11.91 4.53 10.42
C GLU A 129 11.67 3.56 11.59
N ARG A 130 11.00 2.43 11.34
CA ARG A 130 10.83 1.36 12.33
C ARG A 130 12.15 0.66 12.63
N HIS A 131 13.05 0.60 11.64
CA HIS A 131 14.33 -0.08 11.79
C HIS A 131 15.18 0.55 12.88
N MET A 132 15.19 1.89 12.99
CA MET A 132 15.89 2.59 14.08
C MET A 132 15.45 2.19 15.47
N LYS A 133 14.14 1.95 15.65
CA LYS A 133 13.57 1.65 16.97
C LYS A 133 13.65 0.17 17.35
N LYS A 134 13.54 -0.72 16.36
CA LYS A 134 13.37 -2.17 16.59
C LYS A 134 14.44 -3.03 15.91
N HIS A 135 15.29 -2.45 15.06
CA HIS A 135 16.37 -3.12 14.30
C HIS A 135 15.92 -4.43 13.64
N ASN A 136 14.71 -4.45 13.06
CA ASN A 136 14.14 -5.67 12.50
C ASN A 136 13.25 -5.45 11.26
N GLU A 137 13.26 -4.28 10.65
CA GLU A 137 12.43 -4.06 9.46
C GLU A 137 12.97 -4.83 8.25
N ASP A 138 14.28 -5.02 8.15
CA ASP A 138 14.96 -5.88 7.20
C ASP A 138 14.44 -7.33 7.26
N LEU A 139 14.36 -7.92 8.46
CA LEU A 139 13.81 -9.25 8.69
C LEU A 139 12.31 -9.32 8.38
N ARG A 140 11.56 -8.24 8.64
CA ARG A 140 10.13 -8.16 8.30
C ARG A 140 9.91 -8.14 6.80
N VAL A 141 10.72 -7.38 6.07
CA VAL A 141 10.72 -7.34 4.60
C VAL A 141 11.10 -8.71 4.05
N ALA A 142 12.16 -9.32 4.56
CA ALA A 142 12.58 -10.68 4.20
C ALA A 142 11.46 -11.71 4.42
N SER A 143 10.79 -11.66 5.57
CA SER A 143 9.64 -12.54 5.86
C SER A 143 8.48 -12.35 4.87
N LYS A 144 8.16 -11.12 4.48
CA LYS A 144 7.13 -10.85 3.47
C LYS A 144 7.55 -11.32 2.08
N ARG A 145 8.84 -11.19 1.75
CA ARG A 145 9.40 -11.72 0.50
C ARG A 145 9.21 -13.23 0.39
N LEU A 146 9.46 -13.97 1.46
CA LEU A 146 9.22 -15.41 1.53
C LEU A 146 7.72 -15.79 1.41
N LYS A 147 6.82 -14.87 1.77
CA LYS A 147 5.36 -15.04 1.62
C LYS A 147 4.85 -14.65 0.24
N GLY A 148 5.72 -14.24 -0.69
CA GLY A 148 5.38 -13.96 -2.07
C GLY A 148 5.33 -12.49 -2.46
N CYS A 149 5.76 -11.55 -1.59
CA CYS A 149 5.94 -10.16 -2.00
C CYS A 149 7.15 -10.05 -2.95
N GLU A 150 6.97 -9.40 -4.08
CA GLU A 150 7.96 -9.28 -5.15
C GLU A 150 8.68 -7.92 -5.11
N PHE A 151 8.02 -6.91 -4.58
CA PHE A 151 8.55 -5.56 -4.39
C PHE A 151 8.00 -4.93 -3.10
N PHE A 152 8.57 -3.78 -2.71
CA PHE A 152 8.11 -3.06 -1.52
C PHE A 152 7.96 -1.57 -1.82
N ILE A 153 6.98 -0.93 -1.14
CA ILE A 153 6.82 0.52 -1.13
C ILE A 153 7.01 0.99 0.31
N THR A 154 7.82 2.03 0.51
CA THR A 154 8.02 2.56 1.85
C THR A 154 6.85 3.45 2.29
N GLN A 155 6.65 3.59 3.59
CA GLN A 155 6.01 4.80 4.08
C GLN A 155 6.89 6.00 3.76
N ALA A 156 6.35 7.23 3.89
CA ALA A 156 7.12 8.43 3.64
C ALA A 156 8.42 8.44 4.46
N VAL A 157 9.53 8.67 3.78
CA VAL A 157 10.87 8.66 4.38
C VAL A 157 11.28 10.10 4.69
N TYR A 158 11.58 10.36 5.95
CA TYR A 158 11.99 11.66 6.46
C TYR A 158 13.46 11.67 6.90
N ASP A 159 14.03 10.49 7.21
CA ASP A 159 15.39 10.35 7.70
C ASP A 159 16.22 9.44 6.76
N ILE A 160 17.15 10.07 6.05
CA ILE A 160 18.03 9.42 5.09
C ILE A 160 18.97 8.41 5.76
N GLU A 161 19.51 8.72 6.95
CA GLU A 161 20.46 7.84 7.61
C GLU A 161 19.79 6.55 8.11
N THR A 162 18.56 6.66 8.57
CA THR A 162 17.73 5.50 8.91
C THR A 162 17.46 4.64 7.69
N ALA A 163 17.12 5.26 6.57
CA ALA A 163 16.85 4.54 5.32
C ALA A 163 18.10 3.81 4.79
N LYS A 164 19.26 4.45 4.84
CA LYS A 164 20.54 3.83 4.46
C LYS A 164 20.86 2.62 5.33
N ARG A 165 20.78 2.77 6.66
CA ARG A 165 21.05 1.66 7.59
C ARG A 165 20.12 0.48 7.34
N PHE A 166 18.84 0.74 7.14
CA PHE A 166 17.88 -0.31 6.76
C PHE A 166 18.31 -1.02 5.46
N LEU A 167 18.73 -0.27 4.44
CA LEU A 167 19.19 -0.84 3.17
C LEU A 167 20.45 -1.67 3.31
N ASP A 168 21.41 -1.21 4.11
CA ASP A 168 22.66 -1.93 4.37
C ASP A 168 22.38 -3.26 5.08
N ASP A 169 21.57 -3.26 6.12
CA ASP A 169 21.19 -4.45 6.87
C ASP A 169 20.34 -5.41 6.01
N PHE A 170 19.42 -4.89 5.19
CA PHE A 170 18.65 -5.70 4.25
C PHE A 170 19.56 -6.33 3.18
N ALA A 171 20.54 -5.57 2.64
CA ALA A 171 21.50 -6.09 1.67
C ALA A 171 22.38 -7.19 2.27
N ALA A 172 22.74 -7.09 3.55
CA ALA A 172 23.51 -8.10 4.27
C ALA A 172 22.80 -9.46 4.37
N LEU A 173 21.46 -9.48 4.26
CA LEU A 173 20.68 -10.73 4.19
C LEU A 173 20.87 -11.49 2.86
N GLY A 174 21.53 -10.90 1.85
CA GLY A 174 21.80 -11.54 0.58
C GLY A 174 20.56 -11.79 -0.31
N ILE A 175 19.42 -11.16 0.00
CA ILE A 175 18.17 -11.29 -0.76
C ILE A 175 18.28 -10.42 -2.01
N LYS A 176 18.30 -11.07 -3.18
CA LYS A 176 18.45 -10.39 -4.48
C LYS A 176 17.09 -10.12 -5.13
N ASN A 177 17.08 -9.20 -6.11
CA ASN A 177 15.92 -8.92 -6.96
C ASN A 177 14.65 -8.55 -6.18
N THR A 178 14.81 -7.65 -5.19
CA THR A 178 13.69 -7.14 -4.41
C THR A 178 13.66 -5.62 -4.51
N PRO A 179 12.96 -5.06 -5.51
CA PRO A 179 12.83 -3.60 -5.65
C PRO A 179 12.17 -2.97 -4.44
N ILE A 180 12.70 -1.82 -4.01
CA ILE A 180 12.13 -0.98 -2.95
C ILE A 180 11.86 0.39 -3.54
N ILE A 181 10.60 0.79 -3.58
CA ILE A 181 10.15 2.10 -4.07
C ILE A 181 10.05 3.02 -2.87
N PHE A 182 10.82 4.09 -2.86
CA PHE A 182 10.81 5.07 -1.78
C PHE A 182 9.72 6.11 -1.98
N THR A 183 8.96 6.36 -0.93
CA THR A 183 7.93 7.39 -0.89
C THR A 183 8.51 8.67 -0.30
N PHE A 184 8.46 9.75 -1.05
CA PHE A 184 8.81 11.09 -0.60
C PHE A 184 7.56 11.98 -0.61
N THR A 185 7.47 12.86 0.38
CA THR A 185 6.40 13.84 0.45
C THR A 185 7.02 15.22 0.67
N PRO A 186 6.51 16.27 0.01
CA PRO A 186 6.95 17.61 0.31
C PRO A 186 6.57 17.94 1.76
N CYS A 187 7.55 18.37 2.56
CA CYS A 187 7.28 18.92 3.88
C CYS A 187 6.62 20.28 3.69
N GLY A 188 5.43 20.46 4.26
CA GLY A 188 4.81 21.78 4.32
C GLY A 188 5.70 22.73 5.13
N ASN A 189 5.67 24.02 4.81
CA ASN A 189 6.31 25.01 5.67
C ASN A 189 5.65 24.97 7.04
N GLU A 190 6.44 24.70 8.07
CA GLU A 190 6.03 25.06 9.43
C GLU A 190 5.85 26.58 9.48
N LYS A 191 4.62 27.02 9.76
CA LYS A 191 4.34 28.43 10.06
C LYS A 191 4.53 28.66 11.55
#